data_88767d3cf2546d84a99c601194bd924b
#
_entry.id   88767d3cf2546d84a99c601194bd924b
#
_cell.length_a   1.000
_cell.length_b   1.000
_cell.length_c   1.000
_cell.angle_alpha   90.00
_cell.angle_beta   90.00
_cell.angle_gamma   90.00
#
_symmetry.space_group_name_H-M   'P 1'
#
loop_
_entity.id
_entity.type
_entity.pdbx_description
1 polymer ?
#
loop_
_entity_poly.entity_id
_entity_poly.type
_entity_poly.pdbx_seq_one_letter_code
_entity_poly.pdbx_strand_id
1 'polypeptide(L)'
;MNLFKKVLCYSSLIVPIPVSASELPQATSKWYKDADAMMRRVMAKAPNLNKAKNVILMVSDGAGVTSVTATRIFEGQKFGKSGEGHELPYEQFPYLALSKTYNTNAQTADSAGTAAAMVTGVKTRQGVVGVDENLERTDCNGVP
;
A
#
# COMPACT_ATOMS: atom_id res chain seq x y z
N MET A 1 32.01 57.41 -12.86
CA MET A 1 30.81 57.83 -12.14
C MET A 1 29.91 56.57 -12.05
N ASN A 2 30.17 55.73 -11.04
CA ASN A 2 29.57 54.42 -10.89
C ASN A 2 28.44 54.47 -9.85
N LEU A 3 27.22 54.27 -10.32
CA LEU A 3 26.02 54.22 -9.48
C LEU A 3 25.81 52.79 -9.07
N PHE A 4 26.24 52.36 -7.85
CA PHE A 4 25.92 51.09 -7.25
C PHE A 4 24.47 51.11 -6.82
N LYS A 5 23.61 50.35 -7.53
CA LYS A 5 22.25 50.02 -7.08
C LYS A 5 22.33 49.00 -5.97
N LYS A 6 22.06 49.39 -4.72
CA LYS A 6 21.82 48.51 -3.62
C LYS A 6 20.44 47.82 -3.82
N VAL A 7 20.46 46.55 -4.19
CA VAL A 7 19.26 45.71 -4.14
C VAL A 7 19.04 45.31 -2.68
N LEU A 8 18.03 45.88 -2.05
CA LEU A 8 17.56 45.41 -0.73
C LEU A 8 16.80 44.10 -0.93
N CYS A 9 17.41 42.98 -0.56
CA CYS A 9 16.70 41.70 -0.40
C CYS A 9 15.83 41.79 0.85
N TYR A 10 14.54 41.95 0.70
CA TYR A 10 13.57 41.70 1.76
C TYR A 10 13.42 40.18 1.91
N SER A 11 14.14 39.58 2.85
CA SER A 11 13.84 38.24 3.33
C SER A 11 12.58 38.34 4.21
N SER A 12 11.43 38.01 3.65
CA SER A 12 10.22 37.82 4.45
C SER A 12 10.45 36.61 5.37
N LEU A 13 10.68 36.87 6.64
CA LEU A 13 10.63 35.86 7.68
C LEU A 13 9.19 35.33 7.74
N ILE A 14 8.95 34.18 7.12
CA ILE A 14 7.73 33.41 7.35
C ILE A 14 7.89 32.82 8.76
N VAL A 15 7.34 33.50 9.75
CA VAL A 15 7.23 32.95 11.09
C VAL A 15 6.14 31.88 11.05
N PRO A 16 6.44 30.60 11.27
CA PRO A 16 5.41 29.59 11.35
C PRO A 16 4.55 29.90 12.56
N ILE A 17 3.30 30.26 12.34
CA ILE A 17 2.31 30.39 13.43
C ILE A 17 2.03 28.97 13.89
N PRO A 18 2.33 28.58 15.13
CA PRO A 18 1.97 27.28 15.64
C PRO A 18 0.45 27.21 15.78
N VAL A 19 -0.23 26.58 14.84
CA VAL A 19 -1.64 26.27 14.97
C VAL A 19 -1.75 25.15 16.01
N SER A 20 -2.21 25.48 17.19
CA SER A 20 -2.51 24.48 18.21
C SER A 20 -3.75 23.68 17.76
N ALA A 21 -3.61 22.35 17.68
CA ALA A 21 -4.73 21.48 17.31
C ALA A 21 -5.94 21.60 18.28
N SER A 22 -5.71 22.11 19.49
CA SER A 22 -6.75 22.38 20.49
C SER A 22 -7.65 23.59 20.13
N GLU A 23 -7.20 24.45 19.21
CA GLU A 23 -7.93 25.63 18.75
C GLU A 23 -8.83 25.35 17.53
N LEU A 24 -8.69 24.17 16.93
CA LEU A 24 -9.49 23.79 15.77
C LEU A 24 -10.91 23.41 16.20
N PRO A 25 -11.97 23.92 15.54
CA PRO A 25 -13.35 23.62 15.89
C PRO A 25 -13.68 22.13 15.90
N GLN A 26 -12.99 21.36 15.03
CA GLN A 26 -13.15 19.91 14.92
C GLN A 26 -12.38 19.11 15.99
N ALA A 27 -11.52 19.73 16.80
CA ALA A 27 -10.67 19.03 17.79
C ALA A 27 -11.49 18.27 18.85
N THR A 28 -12.75 18.69 19.10
CA THR A 28 -13.68 17.99 19.99
C THR A 28 -14.37 16.79 19.35
N SER A 29 -14.39 16.72 18.01
CA SER A 29 -15.02 15.66 17.25
C SER A 29 -14.38 14.29 17.55
N LYS A 30 -15.23 13.26 17.72
CA LYS A 30 -14.75 11.88 17.86
C LYS A 30 -13.93 11.44 16.66
N TRP A 31 -14.37 11.76 15.46
CA TRP A 31 -13.68 11.42 14.21
C TRP A 31 -12.27 12.02 14.12
N TYR A 32 -12.13 13.27 14.55
CA TYR A 32 -10.81 13.92 14.59
C TYR A 32 -9.87 13.25 15.59
N LYS A 33 -10.37 12.93 16.78
CA LYS A 33 -9.58 12.24 17.81
C LYS A 33 -9.18 10.83 17.40
N ASP A 34 -10.07 10.10 16.77
CA ASP A 34 -9.80 8.75 16.25
C ASP A 34 -8.74 8.81 15.14
N ALA A 35 -8.82 9.79 14.24
CA ALA A 35 -7.83 10.00 13.18
C ALA A 35 -6.45 10.38 13.75
N ASP A 36 -6.37 11.26 14.74
CA ASP A 36 -5.12 11.63 15.43
C ASP A 36 -4.49 10.42 16.12
N ALA A 37 -5.30 9.63 16.82
CA ALA A 37 -4.84 8.41 17.48
C ALA A 37 -4.30 7.39 16.46
N MET A 38 -4.96 7.24 15.31
CA MET A 38 -4.49 6.39 14.22
C MET A 38 -3.16 6.89 13.65
N MET A 39 -3.03 8.19 13.38
CA MET A 39 -1.80 8.79 12.88
C MET A 39 -0.63 8.55 13.84
N ARG A 40 -0.81 8.76 15.14
CA ARG A 40 0.22 8.49 16.15
C ARG A 40 0.64 7.03 16.15
N ARG A 41 -0.31 6.10 16.02
CA ARG A 41 -0.04 4.67 15.95
C ARG A 41 0.75 4.29 14.69
N VAL A 42 0.40 4.87 13.53
CA VAL A 42 1.14 4.64 12.29
C VAL A 42 2.56 5.21 12.37
N MET A 43 2.72 6.42 12.90
CA MET A 43 4.04 7.06 13.06
C MET A 43 4.94 6.34 14.06
N ALA A 44 4.37 5.63 15.03
CA ALA A 44 5.13 4.86 16.01
C ALA A 44 5.57 3.48 15.49
N LYS A 45 5.11 3.04 14.31
CA LYS A 45 5.53 1.76 13.72
C LYS A 45 7.00 1.82 13.34
N ALA A 46 7.80 0.91 13.92
CA ALA A 46 9.20 0.75 13.60
C ALA A 46 9.44 -0.59 12.89
N PRO A 47 10.39 -0.66 11.94
CA PRO A 47 10.77 -1.93 11.33
C PRO A 47 11.39 -2.88 12.35
N ASN A 48 11.03 -4.16 12.27
CA ASN A 48 11.71 -5.21 13.00
C ASN A 48 12.96 -5.62 12.21
N LEU A 49 14.14 -5.30 12.72
CA LEU A 49 15.43 -5.58 12.08
C LEU A 49 16.04 -6.93 12.52
N ASN A 50 15.34 -7.71 13.32
CA ASN A 50 15.80 -9.02 13.73
C ASN A 50 15.79 -10.00 12.56
N LYS A 51 16.70 -11.00 12.61
CA LYS A 51 16.73 -12.07 11.59
C LYS A 51 15.57 -13.04 11.82
N ALA A 52 14.74 -13.24 10.79
CA ALA A 52 13.71 -14.26 10.81
C ALA A 52 14.33 -15.66 10.73
N LYS A 53 13.86 -16.60 11.54
CA LYS A 53 14.22 -18.02 11.44
C LYS A 53 13.41 -18.73 10.34
N ASN A 54 12.16 -18.34 10.19
CA ASN A 54 11.23 -18.88 9.21
C ASN A 54 10.49 -17.74 8.55
N VAL A 55 10.15 -17.89 7.27
CA VAL A 55 9.33 -16.96 6.51
C VAL A 55 8.13 -17.73 5.96
N ILE A 56 6.93 -17.21 6.21
CA ILE A 56 5.69 -17.75 5.66
C ILE A 56 5.12 -16.69 4.72
N LEU A 57 5.02 -17.02 3.45
CA LEU A 57 4.36 -16.20 2.45
C LEU A 57 2.92 -16.68 2.28
N MET A 58 1.97 -15.82 2.59
CA MET A 58 0.53 -16.09 2.38
C MET A 58 0.06 -15.28 1.18
N VAL A 59 -0.40 -15.98 0.15
CA VAL A 59 -0.92 -15.37 -1.08
C VAL A 59 -2.42 -15.67 -1.18
N SER A 60 -3.23 -14.63 -1.24
CA SER A 60 -4.68 -14.75 -1.42
C SER A 60 -5.01 -14.62 -2.90
N ASP A 61 -5.61 -15.65 -3.48
CA ASP A 61 -6.01 -15.65 -4.88
C ASP A 61 -7.23 -14.75 -5.10
N GLY A 62 -7.16 -13.89 -6.11
CA GLY A 62 -8.22 -12.98 -6.49
C GLY A 62 -8.55 -11.86 -5.49
N ALA A 63 -7.75 -11.68 -4.43
CA ALA A 63 -7.98 -10.68 -3.40
C ALA A 63 -7.53 -9.29 -3.85
N GLY A 64 -8.43 -8.54 -4.46
CA GLY A 64 -8.25 -7.13 -4.79
C GLY A 64 -8.69 -6.19 -3.68
N VAL A 65 -8.54 -4.88 -3.90
CA VAL A 65 -8.94 -3.82 -2.95
C VAL A 65 -10.40 -3.95 -2.51
N THR A 66 -11.30 -4.30 -3.43
CA THR A 66 -12.72 -4.50 -3.14
C THR A 66 -12.94 -5.67 -2.19
N SER A 67 -12.25 -6.79 -2.38
CA SER A 67 -12.33 -7.95 -1.49
C SER A 67 -11.84 -7.62 -0.08
N VAL A 68 -10.73 -6.90 0.03
CA VAL A 68 -10.21 -6.44 1.32
C VAL A 68 -11.20 -5.51 2.01
N THR A 69 -11.80 -4.56 1.28
CA THR A 69 -12.80 -3.64 1.82
C THR A 69 -14.03 -4.40 2.32
N ALA A 70 -14.56 -5.34 1.53
CA ALA A 70 -15.72 -6.14 1.92
C ALA A 70 -15.42 -7.00 3.15
N THR A 71 -14.25 -7.63 3.22
CA THR A 71 -13.82 -8.44 4.37
C THR A 71 -13.71 -7.60 5.63
N ARG A 72 -13.11 -6.41 5.54
CA ARG A 72 -12.98 -5.48 6.67
C ARG A 72 -14.32 -5.07 7.22
N ILE A 73 -15.26 -4.68 6.36
CA ILE A 73 -16.61 -4.29 6.77
C ILE A 73 -17.34 -5.48 7.40
N PHE A 74 -17.29 -6.64 6.75
CA PHE A 74 -17.93 -7.87 7.23
C PHE A 74 -17.41 -8.28 8.61
N GLU A 75 -16.10 -8.32 8.79
CA GLU A 75 -15.51 -8.68 10.08
C GLU A 75 -15.88 -7.67 11.17
N GLY A 76 -15.80 -6.38 10.88
CA GLY A 76 -16.20 -5.33 11.83
C GLY A 76 -17.66 -5.44 12.25
N GLN A 77 -18.57 -5.73 11.32
CA GLN A 77 -19.99 -5.95 11.61
C GLN A 77 -20.21 -7.21 12.45
N LYS A 78 -19.45 -8.28 12.20
CA LYS A 78 -19.49 -9.50 13.02
C LYS A 78 -19.11 -9.21 14.48
N PHE A 79 -18.28 -8.21 14.73
CA PHE A 79 -17.95 -7.75 16.08
C PHE A 79 -18.88 -6.63 16.60
N GLY A 80 -20.05 -6.43 15.98
CA GLY A 80 -21.06 -5.46 16.41
C GLY A 80 -20.69 -4.00 16.15
N LYS A 81 -19.76 -3.74 15.22
CA LYS A 81 -19.38 -2.39 14.79
C LYS A 81 -19.97 -2.08 13.40
N SER A 82 -19.85 -0.84 12.94
CA SER A 82 -20.28 -0.45 11.59
C SER A 82 -19.41 -1.06 10.49
N GLY A 83 -18.14 -1.27 10.76
CA GLY A 83 -17.18 -1.94 9.89
C GLY A 83 -16.21 -1.00 9.18
N GLU A 84 -16.56 0.26 8.95
CA GLU A 84 -15.73 1.20 8.18
C GLU A 84 -14.38 1.47 8.85
N GLY A 85 -14.36 1.60 10.16
CA GLY A 85 -13.16 1.83 10.95
C GLY A 85 -12.49 0.56 11.47
N HIS A 86 -12.94 -0.63 11.02
CA HIS A 86 -12.30 -1.89 11.40
C HIS A 86 -10.98 -2.05 10.63
N GLU A 87 -9.98 -2.64 11.27
CA GLU A 87 -8.70 -2.96 10.66
C GLU A 87 -8.45 -4.46 10.72
N LEU A 88 -8.17 -5.04 9.57
CA LEU A 88 -7.75 -6.44 9.49
C LEU A 88 -6.31 -6.60 10.00
N PRO A 89 -5.91 -7.75 10.54
CA PRO A 89 -4.57 -7.94 11.12
C PRO A 89 -3.43 -7.56 10.18
N TYR A 90 -3.54 -7.87 8.89
CA TYR A 90 -2.49 -7.56 7.92
C TYR A 90 -2.46 -6.06 7.52
N GLU A 91 -3.55 -5.30 7.70
CA GLU A 91 -3.56 -3.85 7.50
C GLU A 91 -2.74 -3.12 8.59
N GLN A 92 -2.45 -3.81 9.68
CA GLN A 92 -1.63 -3.28 10.78
C GLN A 92 -0.13 -3.53 10.59
N PHE A 93 0.28 -4.24 9.54
CA PHE A 93 1.70 -4.48 9.27
C PHE A 93 2.45 -3.17 8.98
N PRO A 94 3.74 -3.09 9.32
CA PRO A 94 4.52 -1.86 9.17
C PRO A 94 4.74 -1.47 7.71
N TYR A 95 4.68 -2.44 6.80
CA TYR A 95 4.86 -2.22 5.36
C TYR A 95 3.62 -2.70 4.63
N LEU A 96 2.99 -1.79 3.92
CA LEU A 96 1.82 -2.04 3.09
C LEU A 96 2.02 -1.36 1.74
N ALA A 97 1.75 -2.08 0.66
CA ALA A 97 1.82 -1.54 -0.69
C ALA A 97 0.79 -2.20 -1.60
N LEU A 98 0.48 -1.53 -2.70
CA LEU A 98 -0.33 -2.11 -3.77
C LEU A 98 0.57 -2.75 -4.82
N SER A 99 0.21 -3.95 -5.27
CA SER A 99 0.87 -4.65 -6.36
C SER A 99 0.09 -4.48 -7.67
N LYS A 100 0.79 -4.14 -8.75
CA LYS A 100 0.22 -4.18 -10.10
C LYS A 100 0.31 -5.59 -10.63
N THR A 101 -0.85 -6.24 -10.75
CA THR A 101 -0.95 -7.61 -11.25
C THR A 101 -1.46 -7.57 -12.69
N TYR A 102 -0.64 -7.97 -13.66
CA TYR A 102 -1.00 -8.12 -15.07
C TYR A 102 -0.05 -9.13 -15.73
N ASN A 103 -0.53 -9.83 -16.75
CA ASN A 103 0.29 -10.72 -17.56
C ASN A 103 0.84 -10.00 -18.78
N THR A 104 1.82 -10.56 -19.48
CA THR A 104 2.43 -9.91 -20.65
C THR A 104 1.42 -9.68 -21.79
N ASN A 105 0.39 -10.50 -21.87
CA ASN A 105 -0.67 -10.45 -22.90
C ASN A 105 -2.08 -10.13 -22.36
N ALA A 106 -2.21 -9.78 -21.06
CA ALA A 106 -3.53 -9.49 -20.48
C ALA A 106 -3.43 -8.45 -19.35
N GLN A 107 -4.29 -7.42 -19.40
CA GLN A 107 -4.39 -6.40 -18.35
C GLN A 107 -4.96 -6.95 -17.05
N THR A 108 -5.96 -7.82 -17.14
CA THR A 108 -6.47 -8.58 -16.01
C THR A 108 -5.66 -9.85 -15.89
N ALA A 109 -4.95 -10.01 -14.79
CA ALA A 109 -4.11 -11.16 -14.55
C ALA A 109 -4.93 -12.41 -14.22
N ASP A 110 -4.36 -13.57 -14.54
CA ASP A 110 -4.77 -14.84 -13.95
C ASP A 110 -3.82 -15.26 -12.80
N SER A 111 -4.23 -16.21 -12.00
CA SER A 111 -3.44 -16.72 -10.88
C SER A 111 -2.18 -17.47 -11.33
N ALA A 112 -2.22 -18.15 -12.48
CA ALA A 112 -1.11 -18.95 -13.01
C ALA A 112 0.10 -18.08 -13.37
N GLY A 113 -0.09 -17.08 -14.24
CA GLY A 113 0.98 -16.18 -14.67
C GLY A 113 1.48 -15.27 -13.55
N THR A 114 0.62 -14.84 -12.63
CA THR A 114 1.07 -14.04 -11.49
C THR A 114 1.81 -14.86 -10.45
N ALA A 115 1.41 -16.10 -10.20
CA ALA A 115 2.18 -17.02 -9.36
C ALA A 115 3.57 -17.29 -9.94
N ALA A 116 3.68 -17.52 -11.26
CA ALA A 116 4.96 -17.65 -11.94
C ALA A 116 5.86 -16.43 -11.67
N ALA A 117 5.34 -15.20 -11.84
CA ALA A 117 6.10 -13.99 -11.60
C ALA A 117 6.55 -13.83 -10.14
N MET A 118 5.72 -14.21 -9.17
CA MET A 118 6.05 -14.12 -7.74
C MET A 118 7.18 -15.07 -7.33
N VAL A 119 7.22 -16.29 -7.89
CA VAL A 119 8.21 -17.30 -7.48
C VAL A 119 9.47 -17.31 -8.31
N THR A 120 9.41 -16.85 -9.56
CA THR A 120 10.57 -16.86 -10.49
C THR A 120 11.15 -15.46 -10.73
N GLY A 121 10.37 -14.40 -10.46
CA GLY A 121 10.73 -13.03 -10.85
C GLY A 121 10.51 -12.73 -12.34
N VAL A 122 10.00 -13.69 -13.12
CA VAL A 122 9.79 -13.56 -14.58
C VAL A 122 8.30 -13.48 -14.89
N LYS A 123 7.91 -12.41 -15.56
CA LYS A 123 6.55 -12.21 -16.01
C LYS A 123 6.25 -13.07 -17.24
N THR A 124 5.05 -13.64 -17.29
CA THR A 124 4.65 -14.57 -18.36
C THR A 124 3.26 -14.27 -18.89
N ARG A 125 2.80 -15.02 -19.87
CA ARG A 125 1.47 -14.93 -20.46
C ARG A 125 0.41 -15.52 -19.54
N GLN A 126 -0.84 -15.15 -19.80
CA GLN A 126 -1.99 -15.73 -19.12
C GLN A 126 -2.11 -17.24 -19.39
N GLY A 127 -2.41 -18.01 -18.35
CA GLY A 127 -2.71 -19.44 -18.45
C GLY A 127 -1.48 -20.35 -18.52
N VAL A 128 -0.27 -19.84 -18.28
CA VAL A 128 0.97 -20.62 -18.22
C VAL A 128 1.69 -20.45 -16.89
N VAL A 129 2.45 -21.46 -16.47
CA VAL A 129 3.20 -21.49 -15.22
C VAL A 129 4.62 -21.97 -15.49
N GLY A 130 5.61 -21.30 -14.87
CA GLY A 130 7.00 -21.73 -14.87
C GLY A 130 7.74 -21.56 -16.21
N VAL A 131 7.15 -20.85 -17.16
CA VAL A 131 7.73 -20.51 -18.47
C VAL A 131 7.70 -19.01 -18.68
N ASP A 132 8.50 -18.50 -19.58
CA ASP A 132 8.54 -17.08 -19.93
C ASP A 132 7.44 -16.68 -20.94
N GLU A 133 7.46 -15.44 -21.40
CA GLU A 133 6.46 -14.90 -22.32
C GLU A 133 6.56 -15.43 -23.76
N ASN A 134 7.65 -16.11 -24.12
CA ASN A 134 7.85 -16.62 -25.47
C ASN A 134 7.03 -17.90 -25.73
N LEU A 135 6.61 -18.61 -24.66
CA LEU A 135 5.76 -19.78 -24.75
C LEU A 135 4.28 -19.42 -24.73
N GLU A 136 3.55 -19.94 -25.71
CA GLU A 136 2.11 -19.84 -25.73
C GLU A 136 1.45 -21.05 -25.05
N ARG A 137 0.25 -20.83 -24.55
CA ARG A 137 -0.55 -21.91 -24.00
C ARG A 137 -0.80 -22.96 -25.09
N THR A 138 -0.59 -24.22 -24.79
CA THR A 138 -0.67 -25.37 -25.70
C THR A 138 0.52 -25.58 -26.63
N ASP A 139 1.51 -24.71 -26.65
CA ASP A 139 2.76 -24.98 -27.33
C ASP A 139 3.65 -25.90 -26.48
N CYS A 140 3.73 -27.16 -26.85
CA CYS A 140 4.59 -28.16 -26.18
C CYS A 140 6.00 -28.26 -26.78
N ASN A 141 6.27 -27.57 -27.89
CA ASN A 141 7.55 -27.70 -28.59
C ASN A 141 8.66 -26.83 -27.99
N GLY A 142 8.28 -25.78 -27.26
CA GLY A 142 9.19 -24.85 -26.62
C GLY A 142 9.53 -25.18 -25.17
N VAL A 143 9.01 -26.27 -24.60
CA VAL A 143 9.32 -26.69 -23.22
C VAL A 143 10.62 -27.46 -23.22
N PRO A 144 11.66 -27.04 -22.48
CA PRO A 144 12.95 -27.74 -22.37
C PRO A 144 12.84 -29.09 -21.64
#